data_f7caeb02aeaa41e39ab9ee277850c78b
#
_entry.id   f7caeb02aeaa41e39ab9ee277850c78b
#
_cell.length_a   1.000
_cell.length_b   1.000
_cell.length_c   1.000
_cell.angle_alpha   90.00
_cell.angle_beta   90.00
_cell.angle_gamma   90.00
#
_symmetry.space_group_name_H-M   'P 1'
#
loop_
_entity.id
_entity.type
_entity.pdbx_description
1 polymer ?
#
loop_
_entity_poly.entity_id
_entity_poly.type
_entity_poly.pdbx_seq_one_letter_code
_entity_poly.pdbx_strand_id
1 'polypeptide(L)'
;MDIEAYAVKNYVPLLATFETEALYKYVQKRYTEILKKIPHAWVIGGFDDPFLIPPDSVPATSEILSCLDTNIEKMWIVVTKGPNGPFGLVAEDLGNDKFRGFFTIDSKIIEKVIKIINNTMRIEINFSKE
;
A
#
# COMPACT_ATOMS: atom_id res chain seq x y z
N MET A 1 -9.00 4.09 -13.13
CA MET A 1 -9.42 2.89 -12.36
C MET A 1 -9.11 3.11 -10.89
N ASP A 2 -10.02 2.72 -10.05
CA ASP A 2 -9.80 2.73 -8.60
C ASP A 2 -9.25 1.35 -8.20
N ILE A 3 -7.96 1.29 -7.87
CA ILE A 3 -7.26 0.04 -7.50
C ILE A 3 -7.85 -0.56 -6.24
N GLU A 4 -8.20 0.26 -5.28
CA GLU A 4 -8.79 -0.18 -4.01
C GLU A 4 -10.15 -0.82 -4.22
N ALA A 5 -10.99 -0.20 -5.05
CA ALA A 5 -12.30 -0.75 -5.38
C ALA A 5 -12.17 -2.08 -6.15
N TYR A 6 -11.18 -2.19 -7.03
CA TYR A 6 -10.89 -3.43 -7.72
C TYR A 6 -10.52 -4.55 -6.73
N ALA A 7 -9.67 -4.25 -5.76
CA ALA A 7 -9.25 -5.23 -4.75
C ALA A 7 -10.44 -5.74 -3.94
N VAL A 8 -11.33 -4.85 -3.51
CA VAL A 8 -12.54 -5.22 -2.77
C VAL A 8 -13.47 -6.08 -3.62
N LYS A 9 -13.73 -5.63 -4.86
CA LYS A 9 -14.65 -6.34 -5.77
C LYS A 9 -14.20 -7.76 -6.07
N ASN A 10 -12.89 -7.96 -6.25
CA ASN A 10 -12.32 -9.25 -6.65
C ASN A 10 -11.77 -10.07 -5.48
N TYR A 11 -11.85 -9.55 -4.26
CA TYR A 11 -11.34 -10.17 -3.05
C TYR A 11 -9.88 -10.60 -3.21
N VAL A 12 -9.01 -9.63 -3.48
CA VAL A 12 -7.58 -9.84 -3.71
C VAL A 12 -6.74 -8.93 -2.81
N PRO A 13 -5.46 -9.29 -2.56
CA PRO A 13 -4.60 -8.50 -1.68
C PRO A 13 -4.34 -7.08 -2.18
N LEU A 14 -4.00 -6.18 -1.26
CA LEU A 14 -3.72 -4.78 -1.55
C LEU A 14 -2.46 -4.33 -0.80
N LEU A 15 -1.59 -3.63 -1.52
CA LEU A 15 -0.47 -2.89 -0.94
C LEU A 15 -0.76 -1.41 -1.08
N ALA A 16 -0.68 -0.66 0.01
CA ALA A 16 -0.86 0.78 -0.02
C ALA A 16 0.20 1.46 0.86
N THR A 17 0.83 2.51 0.34
CA THR A 17 1.75 3.32 1.13
C THR A 17 1.21 4.72 1.34
N PHE A 18 1.53 5.31 2.47
CA PHE A 18 1.16 6.67 2.84
C PHE A 18 2.38 7.41 3.31
N GLU A 19 2.59 8.63 2.81
CA GLU A 19 3.77 9.42 3.17
C GLU A 19 3.81 9.79 4.65
N THR A 20 2.65 10.14 5.23
CA THR A 20 2.58 10.66 6.59
C THR A 20 1.38 10.10 7.35
N GLU A 21 1.43 10.20 8.67
CA GLU A 21 0.29 9.88 9.54
C GLU A 21 -0.92 10.74 9.23
N ALA A 22 -0.71 12.03 8.93
CA ALA A 22 -1.80 12.94 8.62
C ALA A 22 -2.56 12.49 7.38
N LEU A 23 -1.85 12.03 6.34
CA LEU A 23 -2.45 11.49 5.12
C LEU A 23 -3.27 10.23 5.43
N TYR A 24 -2.73 9.33 6.23
CA TYR A 24 -3.46 8.13 6.62
C TYR A 24 -4.72 8.48 7.44
N LYS A 25 -4.60 9.37 8.42
CA LYS A 25 -5.73 9.79 9.24
C LYS A 25 -6.88 10.35 8.41
N TYR A 26 -6.56 11.05 7.33
CA TYR A 26 -7.55 11.60 6.41
C TYR A 26 -8.41 10.52 5.76
N VAL A 27 -7.84 9.36 5.46
CA VAL A 27 -8.53 8.25 4.79
C VAL A 27 -8.78 7.05 5.71
N GLN A 28 -8.46 7.16 6.99
CA GLN A 28 -8.47 6.05 7.95
C GLN A 28 -9.82 5.32 8.00
N LYS A 29 -10.91 6.06 8.05
CA LYS A 29 -12.25 5.46 8.11
C LYS A 29 -12.53 4.60 6.89
N ARG A 30 -12.19 5.10 5.71
CA ARG A 30 -12.37 4.36 4.45
C ARG A 30 -11.47 3.13 4.41
N TYR A 31 -10.21 3.27 4.80
CA TYR A 31 -9.27 2.14 4.79
C TYR A 31 -9.64 1.06 5.80
N THR A 32 -10.12 1.41 6.97
CA THR A 32 -10.60 0.43 7.94
C THR A 32 -11.68 -0.47 7.32
N GLU A 33 -12.60 0.11 6.55
CA GLU A 33 -13.64 -0.66 5.87
C GLU A 33 -13.07 -1.51 4.72
N ILE A 34 -12.13 -0.95 3.94
CA ILE A 34 -11.48 -1.69 2.85
C ILE A 34 -10.75 -2.92 3.39
N LEU A 35 -9.99 -2.77 4.47
CA LEU A 35 -9.19 -3.85 5.04
C LEU A 35 -10.03 -5.03 5.50
N LYS A 36 -11.28 -4.78 5.91
CA LYS A 36 -12.21 -5.84 6.30
C LYS A 36 -12.74 -6.65 5.12
N LYS A 37 -12.59 -6.14 3.90
CA LYS A 37 -13.21 -6.69 2.69
C LYS A 37 -12.22 -7.35 1.74
N ILE A 38 -10.96 -7.46 2.13
CA ILE A 38 -9.92 -8.07 1.31
C ILE A 38 -9.17 -9.15 2.11
N PRO A 39 -8.54 -10.14 1.42
CA PRO A 39 -7.94 -11.28 2.12
C PRO A 39 -6.64 -10.95 2.84
N HIS A 40 -5.87 -9.99 2.33
CA HIS A 40 -4.59 -9.60 2.91
C HIS A 40 -4.26 -8.18 2.50
N ALA A 41 -3.58 -7.45 3.37
CA ALA A 41 -3.15 -6.09 3.07
C ALA A 41 -1.81 -5.76 3.72
N TRP A 42 -1.04 -4.94 3.02
CA TRP A 42 0.15 -4.31 3.56
C TRP A 42 -0.09 -2.81 3.53
N VAL A 43 -0.16 -2.19 4.70
CA VAL A 43 -0.32 -0.74 4.85
C VAL A 43 1.00 -0.20 5.40
N ILE A 44 1.69 0.58 4.59
CA ILE A 44 3.02 1.09 4.91
C ILE A 44 2.94 2.61 4.92
N GLY A 45 3.53 3.25 5.93
CA GLY A 45 3.53 4.70 5.97
C GLY A 45 4.64 5.27 6.82
N GLY A 46 4.91 6.55 6.67
CA GLY A 46 5.82 7.28 7.52
C GLY A 46 5.22 7.50 8.90
N PHE A 47 4.88 6.42 9.58
CA PHE A 47 4.19 6.45 10.87
C PHE A 47 5.18 6.59 12.01
N ASP A 48 5.02 7.64 12.79
CA ASP A 48 5.82 7.89 13.97
C ASP A 48 5.24 7.18 15.21
N ASP A 49 3.91 7.12 15.27
CA ASP A 49 3.18 6.44 16.35
C ASP A 49 2.92 4.98 15.97
N PRO A 50 3.52 4.00 16.68
CA PRO A 50 3.31 2.58 16.37
C PRO A 50 1.87 2.12 16.63
N PHE A 51 1.09 2.89 17.37
CA PHE A 51 -0.30 2.57 17.70
C PHE A 51 -1.32 3.44 16.95
N LEU A 52 -0.87 4.14 15.89
CA LEU A 52 -1.75 4.96 15.06
C LEU A 52 -2.95 4.17 14.56
N ILE A 53 -2.70 2.92 14.16
CA ILE A 53 -3.76 1.98 13.76
C ILE A 53 -3.81 0.91 14.85
N PRO A 54 -4.84 0.96 15.72
CA PRO A 54 -4.95 -0.05 16.78
C PRO A 54 -5.07 -1.45 16.17
N PRO A 55 -4.30 -2.44 16.67
CA PRO A 55 -4.35 -3.81 16.12
C PRO A 55 -5.75 -4.41 16.08
N ASP A 56 -6.59 -4.08 17.05
CA ASP A 56 -7.96 -4.59 17.13
C ASP A 56 -8.91 -3.96 16.10
N SER A 57 -8.51 -2.87 15.46
CA SER A 57 -9.36 -2.16 14.48
C SER A 57 -9.29 -2.74 13.08
N VAL A 58 -8.35 -3.65 12.81
CA VAL A 58 -8.12 -4.23 11.48
C VAL A 58 -8.01 -5.76 11.59
N PRO A 59 -8.31 -6.48 10.50
CA PRO A 59 -8.14 -7.94 10.48
C PRO A 59 -6.69 -8.35 10.74
N ALA A 60 -6.50 -9.54 11.32
CA ALA A 60 -5.17 -10.09 11.57
C ALA A 60 -4.35 -10.31 10.28
N THR A 61 -5.02 -10.37 9.13
CA THR A 61 -4.37 -10.48 7.82
C THR A 61 -3.84 -9.15 7.29
N SER A 62 -4.08 -8.05 7.99
CA SER A 62 -3.54 -6.73 7.63
C SER A 62 -2.23 -6.49 8.37
N GLU A 63 -1.18 -6.20 7.61
CA GLU A 63 0.13 -5.86 8.16
C GLU A 63 0.34 -4.36 8.09
N ILE A 64 0.59 -3.74 9.23
CA ILE A 64 0.80 -2.30 9.35
C ILE A 64 2.27 -2.06 9.66
N LEU A 65 2.96 -1.36 8.77
CA LEU A 65 4.41 -1.21 8.82
C LEU A 65 4.80 0.26 8.69
N SER A 66 5.85 0.67 9.40
CA SER A 66 6.39 2.02 9.27
C SER A 66 7.59 2.02 8.32
N CYS A 67 7.58 2.94 7.37
CA CYS A 67 8.70 3.20 6.47
C CYS A 67 9.44 4.49 6.83
N LEU A 68 9.24 4.99 8.05
CA LEU A 68 9.92 6.20 8.52
C LEU A 68 11.44 6.06 8.36
N ASP A 69 12.08 7.12 7.89
CA ASP A 69 13.53 7.18 7.64
C ASP A 69 14.01 6.29 6.47
N THR A 70 13.11 5.81 5.64
CA THR A 70 13.45 5.12 4.39
C THR A 70 13.03 5.96 3.18
N ASN A 71 13.50 5.59 1.98
CA ASN A 71 13.11 6.25 0.74
C ASN A 71 11.63 6.02 0.39
N ILE A 72 11.02 4.98 0.95
CA ILE A 72 9.60 4.68 0.74
C ILE A 72 8.70 5.77 1.33
N GLU A 73 9.19 6.47 2.34
CA GLU A 73 8.48 7.58 2.98
C GLU A 73 8.04 8.68 1.99
N LYS A 74 8.76 8.84 0.88
CA LYS A 74 8.46 9.84 -0.15
C LYS A 74 7.62 9.28 -1.29
N MET A 75 7.19 8.04 -1.18
CA MET A 75 6.46 7.36 -2.24
C MET A 75 5.00 7.20 -1.89
N TRP A 76 4.16 7.31 -2.89
CA TRP A 76 2.76 6.94 -2.79
C TRP A 76 2.52 5.80 -3.76
N ILE A 77 2.29 4.59 -3.22
CA ILE A 77 2.19 3.37 -4.00
C ILE A 77 0.90 2.65 -3.62
N VAL A 78 0.13 2.26 -4.63
CA VAL A 78 -1.06 1.42 -4.44
C VAL A 78 -0.99 0.31 -5.47
N VAL A 79 -0.95 -0.95 -5.02
CA VAL A 79 -0.80 -2.11 -5.89
C VAL A 79 -1.76 -3.21 -5.48
N THR A 80 -2.41 -3.82 -6.46
CA THR A 80 -3.19 -5.04 -6.30
C THR A 80 -2.92 -5.99 -7.45
N LYS A 81 -3.23 -7.27 -7.28
CA LYS A 81 -3.12 -8.27 -8.34
C LYS A 81 -4.34 -9.18 -8.27
N GLY A 82 -5.08 -9.24 -9.35
CA GLY A 82 -6.29 -10.05 -9.44
C GLY A 82 -6.37 -10.83 -10.74
N PRO A 83 -7.57 -11.37 -11.06
CA PRO A 83 -7.73 -12.25 -12.23
C PRO A 83 -7.35 -11.60 -13.56
N ASN A 84 -7.47 -10.30 -13.66
CA ASN A 84 -7.17 -9.55 -14.90
C ASN A 84 -5.76 -8.95 -14.89
N GLY A 85 -4.88 -9.44 -14.01
CA GLY A 85 -3.50 -9.00 -13.91
C GLY A 85 -3.26 -8.02 -12.79
N PRO A 86 -2.03 -7.52 -12.68
CA PRO A 86 -1.68 -6.52 -11.67
C PRO A 86 -2.08 -5.12 -12.11
N PHE A 87 -2.38 -4.27 -11.13
CA PHE A 87 -2.61 -2.85 -11.33
C PHE A 87 -1.81 -2.10 -10.29
N GLY A 88 -1.12 -1.05 -10.70
CA GLY A 88 -0.32 -0.27 -9.77
C GLY A 88 -0.31 1.22 -10.09
N LEU A 89 -0.35 2.03 -9.03
CA LEU A 89 -0.09 3.45 -9.08
C LEU A 89 1.18 3.70 -8.28
N VAL A 90 2.15 4.37 -8.89
CA VAL A 90 3.42 4.70 -8.24
C VAL A 90 3.66 6.18 -8.43
N ALA A 91 3.80 6.92 -7.33
CA ALA A 91 4.09 8.35 -7.38
C ALA A 91 5.17 8.71 -6.36
N GLU A 92 5.97 9.70 -6.71
CA GLU A 92 7.03 10.24 -5.86
C GLU A 92 6.74 11.69 -5.54
N ASP A 93 6.88 12.05 -4.27
CA ASP A 93 6.77 13.44 -3.83
C ASP A 93 8.07 14.17 -4.17
N LEU A 94 7.96 15.19 -5.00
CA LEU A 94 9.09 16.05 -5.42
C LEU A 94 9.24 17.31 -4.57
N GLY A 95 8.36 17.50 -3.57
CA GLY A 95 8.30 18.73 -2.78
C GLY A 95 7.44 19.80 -3.44
N ASN A 96 7.08 20.84 -2.66
CA ASN A 96 6.27 21.97 -3.15
C ASN A 96 4.93 21.53 -3.78
N ASP A 97 4.29 20.52 -3.20
CA ASP A 97 3.02 19.94 -3.68
C ASP A 97 3.10 19.38 -5.10
N LYS A 98 4.29 19.00 -5.54
CA LYS A 98 4.50 18.38 -6.85
C LYS A 98 4.78 16.89 -6.72
N PHE A 99 4.14 16.12 -7.58
CA PHE A 99 4.29 14.67 -7.65
C PHE A 99 4.67 14.25 -9.06
N ARG A 100 5.42 13.16 -9.15
CA ARG A 100 5.71 12.49 -10.41
C ARG A 100 5.34 11.03 -10.26
N GLY A 101 4.48 10.52 -11.14
CA GLY A 101 4.05 9.15 -11.01
C GLY A 101 3.44 8.60 -12.28
N PHE A 102 3.06 7.34 -12.20
CA PHE A 102 2.45 6.63 -13.31
C PHE A 102 1.53 5.51 -12.81
N PHE A 103 0.57 5.17 -13.64
CA PHE A 103 -0.26 3.98 -13.49
C PHE A 103 0.28 2.90 -14.42
N THR A 104 0.34 1.66 -13.98
CA THR A 104 0.85 0.56 -14.77
C THR A 104 0.06 -0.72 -14.58
N ILE A 105 0.00 -1.52 -15.64
CA ILE A 105 -0.51 -2.90 -15.63
C ILE A 105 0.62 -3.88 -15.95
N ASP A 106 1.85 -3.40 -16.07
CA ASP A 106 2.99 -4.23 -16.41
C ASP A 106 3.49 -5.00 -15.19
N SER A 107 3.36 -6.33 -15.22
CA SER A 107 3.75 -7.20 -14.11
C SER A 107 5.24 -7.08 -13.76
N LYS A 108 6.10 -6.83 -14.74
CA LYS A 108 7.55 -6.69 -14.50
C LYS A 108 7.86 -5.43 -13.70
N ILE A 109 7.18 -4.33 -14.02
CA ILE A 109 7.35 -3.07 -13.28
C ILE A 109 6.83 -3.23 -11.86
N ILE A 110 5.68 -3.84 -11.68
CA ILE A 110 5.07 -4.06 -10.37
C ILE A 110 5.94 -4.98 -9.51
N GLU A 111 6.45 -6.08 -10.07
CA GLU A 111 7.37 -6.98 -9.37
C GLU A 111 8.63 -6.25 -8.92
N LYS A 112 9.17 -5.36 -9.77
CA LYS A 112 10.34 -4.57 -9.43
C LYS A 112 10.06 -3.61 -8.28
N VAL A 113 8.91 -2.95 -8.28
CA VAL A 113 8.49 -2.06 -7.20
C VAL A 113 8.38 -2.83 -5.87
N ILE A 114 7.73 -3.98 -5.90
CA ILE A 114 7.58 -4.83 -4.71
C ILE A 114 8.95 -5.30 -4.21
N LYS A 115 9.86 -5.68 -5.11
CA LYS A 115 11.21 -6.09 -4.74
C LYS A 115 11.97 -4.95 -4.04
N ILE A 116 11.84 -3.73 -4.53
CA ILE A 116 12.47 -2.57 -3.91
C ILE A 116 11.93 -2.36 -2.50
N ILE A 117 10.62 -2.44 -2.32
CA ILE A 117 9.98 -2.30 -1.01
C ILE A 117 10.46 -3.41 -0.07
N ASN A 118 10.44 -4.66 -0.53
CA ASN A 118 10.88 -5.80 0.28
C ASN A 118 12.34 -5.63 0.74
N ASN A 119 13.22 -5.22 -0.15
CA ASN A 119 14.63 -5.03 0.17
C ASN A 119 14.85 -3.84 1.13
N THR A 120 14.15 -2.75 0.90
CA THR A 120 14.28 -1.54 1.73
C THR A 120 13.74 -1.76 3.13
N MET A 121 12.57 -2.41 3.23
CA MET A 121 11.86 -2.63 4.48
C MET A 121 12.28 -3.94 5.18
N ARG A 122 13.00 -4.81 4.50
CA ARG A 122 13.38 -6.17 4.97
C ARG A 122 12.14 -6.99 5.34
N ILE A 123 11.16 -6.98 4.45
CA ILE A 123 9.90 -7.71 4.59
C ILE A 123 9.66 -8.58 3.36
N GLU A 124 8.61 -9.37 3.39
CA GLU A 124 8.25 -10.25 2.28
C GLU A 124 6.80 -10.01 1.86
N ILE A 125 6.61 -9.09 0.90
CA ILE A 125 5.32 -8.89 0.25
C ILE A 125 5.26 -9.83 -0.95
N ASN A 126 4.22 -10.66 -1.03
CA ASN A 126 4.07 -11.62 -2.11
C ASN A 126 2.59 -11.79 -2.48
N PHE A 127 2.20 -11.24 -3.62
CA PHE A 127 0.81 -11.32 -4.11
C PHE A 127 0.45 -12.71 -4.64
N SER A 128 1.43 -13.54 -4.93
CA SER A 128 1.19 -14.92 -5.40
C SER A 128 0.91 -15.91 -4.27
N LYS A 129 1.13 -15.49 -3.04
CA LYS A 129 1.07 -16.34 -1.85
C LYS A 129 -0.20 -15.99 -1.07
N GLU A 130 -1.29 -16.56 -1.45
CA GLU A 130 -2.56 -16.33 -0.76
C GLU A 130 -2.97 -17.50 0.11
#